data_47b9639f12ee8e270822ae234707111f
#
_entry.id   47b9639f12ee8e270822ae234707111f
#
_cell.length_a   1.000
_cell.length_b   1.000
_cell.length_c   1.000
_cell.angle_alpha   90.00
_cell.angle_beta   90.00
_cell.angle_gamma   90.00
#
_symmetry.space_group_name_H-M   'P 1'
#
loop_
_entity.id
_entity.type
_entity.pdbx_description
1 polymer ?
#
loop_
_entity_poly.entity_id
_entity_poly.type
_entity_poly.pdbx_seq_one_letter_code
_entity_poly.pdbx_strand_id
1 'polypeptide(L)'
;MDSTAPGAAPEGLDAFRRGWETQIGDDVFQLPAFSPDTIGDFRVKGNVAKVHGAAIADLHAASATRTADVPGGDQDLVAMYVVRRGAWTLGGPPAYGDQTVSAGQFLVRHLGRLTAFETSADLTAKFLVLPPDELKPLLGNRVITGAADSAEMRLLTALTDMIHITVADLGPAGVAAAHGTLIELTKAVVKGQFDDVEPRLAPALTQAAKDLADRRLADPELSPAMLARELNVSVRTLHRAFAAAGEQVSTYIRHRRLHEARLALVAPSGRLSISELAAHWQFADGSHFTRAFKKHFGQTPTEYARSTAAAKRSPDRHP
;
A
#
# COMPACT_ATOMS: atom_id res chain seq x y z
N MET A 1 -9.45 15.06 29.63
CA MET A 1 -8.52 14.42 30.57
C MET A 1 -7.25 15.28 30.67
N ASP A 2 -6.92 15.73 31.84
CA ASP A 2 -5.75 16.60 32.08
C ASP A 2 -4.91 16.02 33.22
N SER A 3 -3.66 15.65 32.95
CA SER A 3 -2.71 15.10 33.93
C SER A 3 -1.50 16.02 34.16
N THR A 4 -1.63 17.32 33.85
CA THR A 4 -0.48 18.24 33.78
C THR A 4 -0.16 18.96 35.10
N ALA A 5 -0.78 18.62 36.24
CA ALA A 5 -0.45 19.24 37.51
C ALA A 5 0.98 18.86 37.95
N PRO A 6 1.86 19.83 38.29
CA PRO A 6 3.22 19.52 38.78
C PRO A 6 3.18 18.72 40.09
N GLY A 7 3.93 17.62 40.15
CA GLY A 7 4.10 16.79 41.36
C GLY A 7 3.10 15.64 41.54
N ALA A 8 2.17 15.41 40.61
CA ALA A 8 1.12 14.39 40.71
C ALA A 8 1.28 13.24 39.66
N ALA A 9 2.49 12.81 39.35
CA ALA A 9 2.73 11.90 38.24
C ALA A 9 2.00 10.54 38.35
N PRO A 10 1.97 9.79 39.45
CA PRO A 10 1.16 8.59 39.57
C PRO A 10 -0.36 8.88 39.50
N GLU A 11 -0.79 9.94 40.19
CA GLU A 11 -2.19 10.39 40.15
C GLU A 11 -2.62 10.86 38.77
N GLY A 12 -1.70 11.43 37.98
CA GLY A 12 -1.91 11.85 36.60
C GLY A 12 -2.23 10.67 35.68
N LEU A 13 -1.48 9.57 35.78
CA LEU A 13 -1.73 8.35 35.03
C LEU A 13 -3.07 7.71 35.43
N ASP A 14 -3.35 7.63 36.71
CA ASP A 14 -4.61 7.07 37.20
C ASP A 14 -5.83 7.91 36.77
N ALA A 15 -5.70 9.23 36.79
CA ALA A 15 -6.74 10.13 36.27
C ALA A 15 -6.94 9.94 34.75
N PHE A 16 -5.85 9.79 34.00
CA PHE A 16 -5.90 9.51 32.56
C PHE A 16 -6.59 8.18 32.28
N ARG A 17 -6.23 7.11 33.00
CA ARG A 17 -6.86 5.78 32.87
C ARG A 17 -8.35 5.82 33.18
N ARG A 18 -8.75 6.38 34.32
CA ARG A 18 -10.17 6.51 34.68
C ARG A 18 -10.97 7.29 33.63
N GLY A 19 -10.39 8.37 33.11
CA GLY A 19 -11.03 9.13 32.05
C GLY A 19 -11.17 8.34 30.75
N TRP A 20 -10.15 7.54 30.39
CA TRP A 20 -10.18 6.66 29.23
C TRP A 20 -11.25 5.57 29.35
N GLU A 21 -11.21 4.82 30.47
CA GLU A 21 -12.21 3.78 30.77
C GLU A 21 -13.63 4.32 30.75
N THR A 22 -13.87 5.53 31.29
CA THR A 22 -15.19 6.16 31.33
C THR A 22 -15.68 6.57 29.94
N GLN A 23 -14.79 7.08 29.07
CA GLN A 23 -15.20 7.68 27.80
C GLN A 23 -15.08 6.72 26.61
N ILE A 24 -14.11 5.83 26.60
CA ILE A 24 -13.83 4.89 25.52
C ILE A 24 -14.28 3.49 25.93
N GLY A 25 -13.85 3.04 27.10
CA GLY A 25 -14.04 1.67 27.61
C GLY A 25 -12.98 0.71 27.08
N ASP A 26 -12.69 -0.31 27.88
CA ASP A 26 -11.74 -1.37 27.53
C ASP A 26 -12.25 -2.30 26.41
N ASP A 27 -13.56 -2.24 26.14
CA ASP A 27 -14.20 -2.94 25.03
C ASP A 27 -13.80 -2.41 23.65
N VAL A 28 -13.35 -1.15 23.56
CA VAL A 28 -12.89 -0.54 22.31
C VAL A 28 -11.38 -0.58 22.21
N PHE A 29 -10.67 -0.14 23.27
CA PHE A 29 -9.21 -0.12 23.26
C PHE A 29 -8.66 -0.14 24.68
N GLN A 30 -7.94 -1.18 25.02
CA GLN A 30 -7.26 -1.30 26.30
C GLN A 30 -5.93 -0.54 26.29
N LEU A 31 -5.75 0.36 27.25
CA LEU A 31 -4.50 1.08 27.41
C LEU A 31 -3.36 0.11 27.79
N PRO A 32 -2.18 0.25 27.18
CA PRO A 32 -1.02 -0.57 27.55
C PRO A 32 -0.49 -0.24 28.93
N ALA A 33 0.31 -1.14 29.49
CA ALA A 33 1.13 -0.81 30.65
C ALA A 33 2.25 0.16 30.26
N PHE A 34 2.50 1.16 31.09
CA PHE A 34 3.59 2.12 30.88
C PHE A 34 4.84 1.72 31.69
N SER A 35 6.00 2.16 31.21
CA SER A 35 7.28 1.96 31.91
C SER A 35 7.32 2.72 33.23
N PRO A 36 8.13 2.29 34.23
CA PRO A 36 8.27 2.99 35.51
C PRO A 36 8.66 4.46 35.34
N ASP A 37 9.55 4.77 34.40
CA ASP A 37 10.00 6.16 34.14
C ASP A 37 8.83 7.01 33.63
N THR A 38 8.00 6.46 32.74
CA THR A 38 6.78 7.13 32.25
C THR A 38 5.78 7.35 33.40
N ILE A 39 5.57 6.35 34.27
CA ILE A 39 4.69 6.47 35.43
C ILE A 39 5.19 7.59 36.38
N GLY A 40 6.50 7.73 36.53
CA GLY A 40 7.14 8.75 37.37
C GLY A 40 7.03 10.19 36.84
N ASP A 41 6.83 10.40 35.55
CA ASP A 41 6.69 11.73 34.92
C ASP A 41 5.55 11.74 33.85
N PHE A 42 4.37 11.23 34.19
CA PHE A 42 3.25 11.14 33.25
C PHE A 42 2.51 12.48 33.15
N ARG A 43 2.72 13.20 32.04
CA ARG A 43 2.07 14.49 31.73
C ARG A 43 1.42 14.47 30.36
N VAL A 44 0.26 13.79 30.28
CA VAL A 44 -0.50 13.65 29.05
C VAL A 44 -1.89 14.26 29.22
N LYS A 45 -2.30 15.08 28.26
CA LYS A 45 -3.68 15.54 28.08
C LYS A 45 -4.30 14.78 26.93
N GLY A 46 -5.56 14.36 27.11
CA GLY A 46 -6.31 13.71 26.05
C GLY A 46 -7.75 14.26 25.98
N ASN A 47 -8.19 14.60 24.79
CA ASN A 47 -9.59 14.77 24.49
C ASN A 47 -10.04 13.57 23.66
N VAL A 48 -11.05 12.84 24.11
CA VAL A 48 -11.47 11.59 23.46
C VAL A 48 -12.96 11.61 23.14
N ALA A 49 -13.34 10.94 22.05
CA ALA A 49 -14.71 10.72 21.63
C ALA A 49 -14.89 9.28 21.17
N LYS A 50 -16.01 8.65 21.51
CA LYS A 50 -16.41 7.32 21.06
C LYS A 50 -17.57 7.45 20.07
N VAL A 51 -17.46 6.76 18.94
CA VAL A 51 -18.50 6.72 17.90
C VAL A 51 -18.69 5.27 17.48
N HIS A 52 -19.71 4.61 17.99
CA HIS A 52 -19.87 3.16 17.93
C HIS A 52 -18.60 2.42 18.41
N GLY A 53 -18.05 1.49 17.61
CA GLY A 53 -16.82 0.78 17.90
C GLY A 53 -15.53 1.53 17.55
N ALA A 54 -15.62 2.81 17.16
CA ALA A 54 -14.46 3.66 16.88
C ALA A 54 -14.18 4.62 18.03
N ALA A 55 -12.89 4.91 18.29
CA ALA A 55 -12.44 5.93 19.22
C ALA A 55 -11.51 6.92 18.54
N ILE A 56 -11.63 8.18 18.93
CA ILE A 56 -10.80 9.29 18.47
C ILE A 56 -10.19 9.92 19.70
N ALA A 57 -8.89 10.09 19.73
CA ALA A 57 -8.16 10.76 20.80
C ALA A 57 -7.25 11.84 20.25
N ASP A 58 -7.41 13.07 20.73
CA ASP A 58 -6.43 14.13 20.55
C ASP A 58 -5.51 14.13 21.78
N LEU A 59 -4.23 13.85 21.57
CA LEU A 59 -3.25 13.67 22.62
C LEU A 59 -2.21 14.79 22.58
N HIS A 60 -1.89 15.29 23.77
CA HIS A 60 -0.77 16.19 24.00
C HIS A 60 0.05 15.67 25.18
N ALA A 61 1.27 15.22 24.92
CA ALA A 61 2.16 14.70 25.93
C ALA A 61 3.31 15.70 26.16
N ALA A 62 3.32 16.34 27.31
CA ALA A 62 4.40 17.25 27.71
C ALA A 62 5.66 16.51 28.17
N SER A 63 5.55 15.21 28.54
CA SER A 63 6.65 14.30 28.81
C SER A 63 6.77 13.21 27.75
N ALA A 64 7.95 12.64 27.57
CA ALA A 64 8.09 11.42 26.79
C ALA A 64 7.31 10.28 27.47
N THR A 65 6.68 9.42 26.66
CA THR A 65 5.98 8.24 27.18
C THR A 65 6.49 6.98 26.50
N ARG A 66 6.65 5.92 27.29
CA ARG A 66 7.07 4.60 26.82
C ARG A 66 6.19 3.52 27.46
N THR A 67 5.79 2.53 26.68
CA THR A 67 5.13 1.35 27.23
C THR A 67 6.15 0.44 27.94
N ALA A 68 5.67 -0.35 28.91
CA ALA A 68 6.44 -1.46 29.45
C ALA A 68 6.64 -2.55 28.36
N ASP A 69 7.76 -3.28 28.43
CA ASP A 69 8.08 -4.42 27.55
C ASP A 69 7.24 -5.67 27.88
N VAL A 70 5.97 -5.49 28.15
CA VAL A 70 5.04 -6.57 28.43
C VAL A 70 4.18 -6.78 27.18
N PRO A 71 4.07 -8.00 26.64
CA PRO A 71 3.20 -8.28 25.54
C PRO A 71 1.77 -7.85 25.89
N GLY A 72 1.22 -6.92 25.13
CA GLY A 72 -0.17 -6.53 25.25
C GLY A 72 -1.12 -7.65 24.79
N GLY A 73 -2.41 -7.53 25.13
CA GLY A 73 -3.47 -8.39 24.63
C GLY A 73 -3.56 -8.35 23.10
N ASP A 74 -4.11 -9.40 22.52
CA ASP A 74 -4.43 -9.43 21.08
C ASP A 74 -5.69 -8.58 20.84
N GLN A 75 -5.57 -7.51 20.07
CA GLN A 75 -6.67 -6.60 19.75
C GLN A 75 -6.87 -6.56 18.23
N ASP A 76 -7.98 -7.12 17.75
CA ASP A 76 -8.34 -7.08 16.34
C ASP A 76 -8.91 -5.69 15.99
N LEU A 77 -8.05 -4.70 15.81
CA LEU A 77 -8.38 -3.31 15.55
C LEU A 77 -7.46 -2.71 14.50
N VAL A 78 -7.91 -1.64 13.87
CA VAL A 78 -7.06 -0.80 13.02
C VAL A 78 -6.75 0.49 13.77
N ALA A 79 -5.47 0.86 13.85
CA ALA A 79 -5.04 2.11 14.44
C ALA A 79 -4.49 3.07 13.38
N MET A 80 -4.84 4.34 13.50
CA MET A 80 -4.25 5.44 12.75
C MET A 80 -3.60 6.43 13.73
N TYR A 81 -2.36 6.76 13.45
CA TYR A 81 -1.55 7.74 14.17
C TYR A 81 -1.29 8.93 13.26
N VAL A 82 -1.67 10.13 13.66
CA VAL A 82 -1.42 11.37 12.91
C VAL A 82 -0.64 12.31 13.81
N VAL A 83 0.65 12.50 13.52
CA VAL A 83 1.54 13.30 14.36
C VAL A 83 1.58 14.74 13.83
N ARG A 84 1.22 15.69 14.67
CA ARG A 84 1.28 17.14 14.38
C ARG A 84 2.56 17.77 14.90
N ARG A 85 3.09 17.28 16.00
CA ARG A 85 4.34 17.74 16.63
C ARG A 85 5.02 16.59 17.36
N GLY A 86 6.35 16.57 17.36
CA GLY A 86 7.13 15.49 17.95
C GLY A 86 7.21 14.25 17.06
N ALA A 87 7.37 13.11 17.70
CA ALA A 87 7.47 11.81 17.04
C ALA A 87 6.83 10.71 17.90
N TRP A 88 6.30 9.68 17.23
CA TRP A 88 5.75 8.48 17.84
C TRP A 88 6.40 7.26 17.19
N THR A 89 7.21 6.54 17.95
CA THR A 89 7.86 5.30 17.51
C THR A 89 7.04 4.10 17.99
N LEU A 90 6.72 3.23 17.08
CA LEU A 90 5.88 2.05 17.28
C LEU A 90 6.74 0.81 17.03
N GLY A 91 6.83 -0.10 17.99
CA GLY A 91 7.44 -1.39 17.80
C GLY A 91 6.73 -2.15 16.66
N GLY A 92 7.50 -2.75 15.80
CA GLY A 92 7.00 -3.56 14.69
C GLY A 92 7.24 -5.06 14.92
N PRO A 93 6.54 -5.94 14.15
CA PRO A 93 6.93 -7.33 14.07
C PRO A 93 8.37 -7.44 13.55
N PRO A 94 9.12 -8.51 13.89
CA PRO A 94 10.53 -8.66 13.54
C PRO A 94 10.85 -8.45 12.05
N ALA A 95 9.88 -8.68 11.18
CA ALA A 95 10.04 -8.50 9.73
C ALA A 95 10.05 -7.04 9.26
N TYR A 96 9.54 -6.08 10.07
CA TYR A 96 9.38 -4.68 9.67
C TYR A 96 10.15 -3.69 10.55
N GLY A 97 10.68 -4.15 11.70
CA GLY A 97 11.37 -3.28 12.66
C GLY A 97 10.46 -2.20 13.27
N ASP A 98 11.09 -1.30 14.04
CA ASP A 98 10.39 -0.15 14.63
C ASP A 98 10.04 0.89 13.56
N GLN A 99 8.89 1.52 13.72
CA GLN A 99 8.37 2.51 12.79
C GLN A 99 8.13 3.83 13.50
N THR A 100 8.74 4.89 13.01
CA THR A 100 8.59 6.24 13.57
C THR A 100 7.70 7.08 12.66
N VAL A 101 6.67 7.67 13.27
CA VAL A 101 5.80 8.68 12.66
C VAL A 101 6.23 10.04 13.16
N SER A 102 6.72 10.90 12.28
CA SER A 102 7.18 12.26 12.61
C SER A 102 6.10 13.31 12.35
N ALA A 103 6.33 14.53 12.82
CA ALA A 103 5.43 15.65 12.58
C ALA A 103 5.08 15.81 11.08
N GLY A 104 3.80 15.99 10.76
CA GLY A 104 3.28 16.08 9.40
C GLY A 104 3.06 14.75 8.70
N GLN A 105 3.22 13.63 9.40
CA GLN A 105 3.02 12.29 8.88
C GLN A 105 1.86 11.56 9.58
N PHE A 106 1.35 10.54 8.89
CA PHE A 106 0.46 9.57 9.51
C PHE A 106 0.94 8.13 9.26
N LEU A 107 0.44 7.21 10.08
CA LEU A 107 0.62 5.77 9.93
C LEU A 107 -0.71 5.09 10.24
N VAL A 108 -1.07 4.12 9.40
CA VAL A 108 -2.21 3.21 9.61
C VAL A 108 -1.71 1.78 9.62
N ARG A 109 -2.11 1.01 10.62
CA ARG A 109 -1.81 -0.42 10.69
C ARG A 109 -2.92 -1.19 11.37
N HIS A 110 -3.00 -2.48 11.08
CA HIS A 110 -3.75 -3.42 11.91
C HIS A 110 -2.98 -3.64 13.22
N LEU A 111 -3.70 -3.49 14.34
CA LEU A 111 -3.18 -3.83 15.66
C LEU A 111 -3.36 -5.33 15.83
N GLY A 112 -2.56 -6.16 15.95
CA GLY A 112 -2.71 -7.49 16.49
C GLY A 112 -2.32 -7.43 17.97
N ARG A 113 -1.16 -7.98 18.30
CA ARG A 113 -0.57 -7.75 19.62
C ARG A 113 -0.13 -6.30 19.75
N LEU A 114 -0.54 -5.66 20.83
CA LEU A 114 -0.02 -4.37 21.22
C LEU A 114 1.51 -4.49 21.35
N THR A 115 2.20 -3.79 20.48
CA THR A 115 3.67 -3.68 20.52
C THR A 115 4.07 -2.49 21.39
N ALA A 116 5.28 -2.53 21.94
CA ALA A 116 5.84 -1.39 22.64
C ALA A 116 5.78 -0.12 21.76
N PHE A 117 5.60 1.03 22.38
CA PHE A 117 5.75 2.31 21.71
C PHE A 117 6.51 3.30 22.60
N GLU A 118 7.05 4.32 21.95
CA GLU A 118 7.70 5.46 22.60
C GLU A 118 7.28 6.76 21.91
N THR A 119 7.02 7.80 22.69
CA THR A 119 6.75 9.14 22.15
C THR A 119 7.81 10.11 22.63
N SER A 120 8.12 11.11 21.80
CA SER A 120 8.92 12.24 22.24
C SER A 120 8.15 13.10 23.24
N ALA A 121 8.87 13.87 24.06
CA ALA A 121 8.28 14.99 24.79
C ALA A 121 7.69 16.01 23.80
N ASP A 122 6.70 16.78 24.25
CA ASP A 122 5.93 17.75 23.45
C ASP A 122 5.19 17.12 22.25
N LEU A 123 4.86 15.83 22.31
CA LEU A 123 4.04 15.19 21.30
C LEU A 123 2.65 15.84 21.21
N THR A 124 2.23 16.18 20.02
CA THR A 124 0.83 16.46 19.69
C THR A 124 0.40 15.55 18.56
N ALA A 125 -0.57 14.68 18.82
CA ALA A 125 -1.00 13.68 17.87
C ALA A 125 -2.50 13.40 17.98
N LYS A 126 -3.08 12.94 16.87
CA LYS A 126 -4.40 12.35 16.83
C LYS A 126 -4.23 10.83 16.71
N PHE A 127 -4.94 10.11 17.54
CA PHE A 127 -4.97 8.65 17.57
C PHE A 127 -6.40 8.18 17.31
N LEU A 128 -6.59 7.37 16.29
CA LEU A 128 -7.87 6.78 15.95
C LEU A 128 -7.77 5.26 16.12
N VAL A 129 -8.76 4.70 16.77
CA VAL A 129 -8.99 3.27 16.85
C VAL A 129 -10.26 2.96 16.08
N LEU A 130 -10.18 2.03 15.15
CA LEU A 130 -11.23 1.76 14.18
C LEU A 130 -11.54 0.26 14.15
N PRO A 131 -12.80 -0.13 13.95
CA PRO A 131 -13.16 -1.54 13.78
C PRO A 131 -12.48 -2.13 12.54
N PRO A 132 -12.07 -3.41 12.57
CA PRO A 132 -11.24 -4.00 11.52
C PRO A 132 -12.03 -4.38 10.27
N ASP A 133 -13.31 -4.69 10.39
CA ASP A 133 -14.11 -5.40 9.38
C ASP A 133 -14.00 -4.80 7.98
N GLU A 134 -14.04 -3.47 7.87
CA GLU A 134 -14.01 -2.77 6.61
C GLU A 134 -12.62 -2.31 6.16
N LEU A 135 -11.66 -2.24 7.08
CA LEU A 135 -10.31 -1.71 6.84
C LEU A 135 -9.27 -2.82 6.70
N LYS A 136 -9.42 -3.93 7.44
CA LYS A 136 -8.52 -5.08 7.39
C LYS A 136 -8.38 -5.70 6.00
N PRO A 137 -9.45 -5.89 5.20
CA PRO A 137 -9.32 -6.39 3.83
C PRO A 137 -8.50 -5.47 2.93
N LEU A 138 -8.51 -4.16 3.20
CA LEU A 138 -7.75 -3.16 2.45
C LEU A 138 -6.28 -3.11 2.88
N LEU A 139 -6.02 -3.21 4.18
CA LEU A 139 -4.68 -3.15 4.77
C LEU A 139 -3.93 -4.47 4.66
N GLY A 140 -4.60 -5.61 4.89
CA GLY A 140 -3.93 -6.89 5.13
C GLY A 140 -2.95 -6.75 6.31
N ASN A 141 -1.74 -7.26 6.13
CA ASN A 141 -0.66 -7.13 7.13
C ASN A 141 0.26 -5.91 6.86
N ARG A 142 -0.15 -5.00 5.98
CA ARG A 142 0.68 -3.85 5.60
C ARG A 142 0.54 -2.72 6.61
N VAL A 143 1.63 -1.96 6.72
CA VAL A 143 1.65 -0.66 7.38
C VAL A 143 1.63 0.41 6.28
N ILE A 144 0.71 1.34 6.39
CA ILE A 144 0.56 2.45 5.44
C ILE A 144 1.03 3.72 6.12
N THR A 145 1.95 4.41 5.49
CA THR A 145 2.46 5.71 5.97
C THR A 145 2.32 6.74 4.87
N GLY A 146 2.17 7.99 5.23
CA GLY A 146 2.10 9.09 4.28
C GLY A 146 2.16 10.46 4.92
N ALA A 147 2.11 11.49 4.07
CA ALA A 147 2.01 12.86 4.52
C ALA A 147 0.58 13.17 5.00
N ALA A 148 0.46 13.93 6.09
CA ALA A 148 -0.83 14.28 6.70
C ALA A 148 -1.49 15.52 6.06
N ASP A 149 -1.02 15.99 4.91
CA ASP A 149 -1.48 17.19 4.23
C ASP A 149 -2.35 16.92 2.98
N SER A 150 -2.63 15.65 2.66
CA SER A 150 -3.54 15.30 1.56
C SER A 150 -4.95 15.87 1.80
N ALA A 151 -5.73 16.01 0.73
CA ALA A 151 -7.10 16.51 0.81
C ALA A 151 -7.98 15.59 1.70
N GLU A 152 -7.81 14.27 1.54
CA GLU A 152 -8.53 13.24 2.29
C GLU A 152 -8.17 13.31 3.78
N MET A 153 -6.87 13.49 4.11
CA MET A 153 -6.41 13.65 5.49
C MET A 153 -6.95 14.92 6.14
N ARG A 154 -7.02 16.03 5.40
CA ARG A 154 -7.62 17.27 5.90
C ARG A 154 -9.12 17.11 6.19
N LEU A 155 -9.86 16.42 5.31
CA LEU A 155 -11.26 16.11 5.51
C LEU A 155 -11.47 15.19 6.74
N LEU A 156 -10.66 14.14 6.84
CA LEU A 156 -10.70 13.22 7.97
C LEU A 156 -10.42 13.95 9.29
N THR A 157 -9.40 14.79 9.32
CA THR A 157 -9.05 15.60 10.50
C THR A 157 -10.18 16.55 10.87
N ALA A 158 -10.76 17.28 9.90
CA ALA A 158 -11.88 18.20 10.15
C ALA A 158 -13.12 17.45 10.69
N LEU A 159 -13.42 16.26 10.15
CA LEU A 159 -14.50 15.41 10.64
C LEU A 159 -14.25 15.00 12.10
N THR A 160 -13.05 14.53 12.42
CA THR A 160 -12.73 14.12 13.80
C THR A 160 -12.78 15.28 14.79
N ASP A 161 -12.33 16.48 14.39
CA ASP A 161 -12.44 17.69 15.20
C ASP A 161 -13.93 18.06 15.44
N MET A 162 -14.77 17.93 14.40
CA MET A 162 -16.22 18.18 14.52
C MET A 162 -16.89 17.14 15.42
N ILE A 163 -16.53 15.86 15.33
CA ILE A 163 -17.06 14.82 16.21
C ILE A 163 -16.77 15.14 17.67
N HIS A 164 -15.58 15.60 18.04
CA HIS A 164 -15.25 15.99 19.42
C HIS A 164 -16.18 17.07 19.97
N ILE A 165 -16.66 17.98 19.11
CA ILE A 165 -17.54 19.09 19.52
C ILE A 165 -19.01 18.64 19.63
N THR A 166 -19.44 17.72 18.77
CA THR A 166 -20.85 17.44 18.54
C THR A 166 -21.32 16.08 19.05
N VAL A 167 -20.43 15.14 19.35
CA VAL A 167 -20.81 13.74 19.63
C VAL A 167 -21.77 13.59 20.80
N ALA A 168 -21.67 14.46 21.80
CA ALA A 168 -22.57 14.46 22.99
C ALA A 168 -24.02 14.83 22.63
N ASP A 169 -24.20 15.58 21.55
CA ASP A 169 -25.50 16.09 21.10
C ASP A 169 -26.10 15.24 19.96
N LEU A 170 -25.32 14.28 19.40
CA LEU A 170 -25.79 13.44 18.32
C LEU A 170 -26.78 12.37 18.79
N GLY A 171 -27.93 12.29 18.14
CA GLY A 171 -28.81 11.14 18.26
C GLY A 171 -28.24 9.89 17.53
N PRO A 172 -28.86 8.71 17.70
CA PRO A 172 -28.36 7.45 17.16
C PRO A 172 -28.06 7.46 15.65
N ALA A 173 -28.92 8.13 14.86
CA ALA A 173 -28.70 8.26 13.41
C ALA A 173 -27.49 9.16 13.08
N GLY A 174 -27.25 10.22 13.84
CA GLY A 174 -26.10 11.09 13.70
C GLY A 174 -24.80 10.37 14.05
N VAL A 175 -24.81 9.58 15.14
CA VAL A 175 -23.65 8.74 15.54
C VAL A 175 -23.33 7.71 14.45
N ALA A 176 -24.34 7.04 13.88
CA ALA A 176 -24.16 6.09 12.79
C ALA A 176 -23.57 6.75 11.52
N ALA A 177 -24.07 7.94 11.16
CA ALA A 177 -23.57 8.71 10.02
C ALA A 177 -22.12 9.17 10.23
N ALA A 178 -21.80 9.67 11.43
CA ALA A 178 -20.43 10.08 11.78
C ALA A 178 -19.46 8.89 11.70
N HIS A 179 -19.84 7.71 12.23
CA HIS A 179 -19.07 6.49 12.15
C HIS A 179 -18.82 6.06 10.69
N GLY A 180 -19.88 5.93 9.88
CA GLY A 180 -19.75 5.53 8.48
C GLY A 180 -18.86 6.48 7.68
N THR A 181 -19.01 7.79 7.89
CA THR A 181 -18.17 8.81 7.23
C THR A 181 -16.71 8.71 7.66
N LEU A 182 -16.44 8.44 8.95
CA LEU A 182 -15.10 8.25 9.49
C LEU A 182 -14.41 7.06 8.80
N ILE A 183 -15.10 5.93 8.65
CA ILE A 183 -14.59 4.74 7.98
C ILE A 183 -14.33 5.01 6.49
N GLU A 184 -15.26 5.64 5.77
CA GLU A 184 -15.09 5.91 4.33
C GLU A 184 -13.95 6.90 4.05
N LEU A 185 -13.78 7.94 4.87
CA LEU A 185 -12.63 8.85 4.73
C LEU A 185 -11.30 8.15 5.06
N THR A 186 -11.28 7.27 6.07
CA THR A 186 -10.08 6.47 6.36
C THR A 186 -9.74 5.55 5.19
N LYS A 187 -10.73 4.90 4.56
CA LYS A 187 -10.53 4.11 3.34
C LYS A 187 -9.97 4.96 2.19
N ALA A 188 -10.47 6.19 2.03
CA ALA A 188 -9.99 7.10 1.00
C ALA A 188 -8.51 7.47 1.21
N VAL A 189 -8.13 7.81 2.46
CA VAL A 189 -6.73 8.08 2.84
C VAL A 189 -5.84 6.88 2.53
N VAL A 190 -6.23 5.68 2.95
CA VAL A 190 -5.45 4.45 2.71
C VAL A 190 -5.32 4.16 1.21
N LYS A 191 -6.41 4.29 0.44
CA LYS A 191 -6.39 4.08 -1.02
C LYS A 191 -5.50 5.10 -1.73
N GLY A 192 -5.54 6.37 -1.31
CA GLY A 192 -4.69 7.43 -1.87
C GLY A 192 -3.20 7.08 -1.78
N GLN A 193 -2.76 6.50 -0.67
CA GLN A 193 -1.36 6.09 -0.51
C GLN A 193 -0.95 4.94 -1.45
N PHE A 194 -1.85 4.04 -1.81
CA PHE A 194 -1.57 3.03 -2.84
C PHE A 194 -1.41 3.70 -4.21
N ASP A 195 -2.21 4.70 -4.51
CA ASP A 195 -2.13 5.45 -5.76
C ASP A 195 -0.85 6.32 -5.84
N ASP A 196 -0.37 6.87 -4.73
CA ASP A 196 0.85 7.71 -4.66
C ASP A 196 2.17 6.91 -4.68
N VAL A 197 2.18 5.72 -4.12
CA VAL A 197 3.36 4.83 -4.13
C VAL A 197 3.53 4.14 -5.49
N GLU A 198 2.44 3.85 -6.18
CA GLU A 198 2.42 3.15 -7.46
C GLU A 198 3.24 3.84 -8.56
N PRO A 199 3.20 5.18 -8.77
CA PRO A 199 4.04 5.86 -9.77
C PRO A 199 5.54 5.72 -9.51
N ARG A 200 5.97 5.67 -8.24
CA ARG A 200 7.39 5.51 -7.88
C ARG A 200 7.92 4.12 -8.14
N LEU A 201 7.07 3.12 -7.98
CA LEU A 201 7.38 1.71 -8.22
C LEU A 201 7.13 1.29 -9.68
N ALA A 202 6.39 2.08 -10.46
CA ALA A 202 6.00 1.75 -11.82
C ALA A 202 7.19 1.37 -12.73
N PRO A 203 8.34 2.06 -12.74
CA PRO A 203 9.48 1.66 -13.56
C PRO A 203 10.04 0.30 -13.17
N ALA A 204 10.23 0.04 -11.88
CA ALA A 204 10.75 -1.24 -11.37
C ALA A 204 9.77 -2.38 -11.64
N LEU A 205 8.47 -2.15 -11.41
CA LEU A 205 7.41 -3.12 -11.70
C LEU A 205 7.32 -3.43 -13.19
N THR A 206 7.39 -2.41 -14.05
CA THR A 206 7.39 -2.59 -15.50
C THR A 206 8.59 -3.42 -15.95
N GLN A 207 9.78 -3.14 -15.43
CA GLN A 207 10.97 -3.92 -15.78
C GLN A 207 10.87 -5.37 -15.29
N ALA A 208 10.47 -5.61 -14.05
CA ALA A 208 10.26 -6.95 -13.52
C ALA A 208 9.24 -7.76 -14.33
N ALA A 209 8.16 -7.10 -14.77
CA ALA A 209 7.14 -7.72 -15.62
C ALA A 209 7.66 -8.04 -17.02
N LYS A 210 8.48 -7.17 -17.61
CA LYS A 210 9.15 -7.41 -18.90
C LYS A 210 10.11 -8.61 -18.80
N ASP A 211 10.95 -8.65 -17.77
CA ASP A 211 11.89 -9.74 -17.54
C ASP A 211 11.18 -11.09 -17.34
N LEU A 212 10.05 -11.07 -16.62
CA LEU A 212 9.23 -12.27 -16.43
C LEU A 212 8.55 -12.71 -17.73
N ALA A 213 7.98 -11.78 -18.49
CA ALA A 213 7.36 -12.05 -19.78
C ALA A 213 8.38 -12.63 -20.77
N ASP A 214 9.59 -12.06 -20.86
CA ASP A 214 10.65 -12.49 -21.77
C ASP A 214 11.12 -13.92 -21.49
N ARG A 215 11.14 -14.34 -20.23
CA ARG A 215 11.44 -15.74 -19.86
C ARG A 215 10.32 -16.73 -20.21
N ARG A 216 9.11 -16.25 -20.48
CA ARG A 216 7.92 -17.12 -20.68
C ARG A 216 7.20 -16.87 -22.00
N LEU A 217 7.85 -16.31 -23.01
CA LEU A 217 7.21 -15.90 -24.27
C LEU A 217 6.48 -17.04 -25.00
N ALA A 218 7.00 -18.28 -24.93
CA ALA A 218 6.39 -19.46 -25.53
C ALA A 218 5.29 -20.09 -24.65
N ASP A 219 5.12 -19.66 -23.40
CA ASP A 219 4.13 -20.19 -22.48
C ASP A 219 2.70 -19.76 -22.95
N PRO A 220 1.77 -20.71 -23.16
CA PRO A 220 0.39 -20.39 -23.53
C PRO A 220 -0.38 -19.64 -22.45
N GLU A 221 -0.01 -19.81 -21.16
CA GLU A 221 -0.63 -19.14 -20.02
C GLU A 221 -0.13 -17.70 -19.83
N LEU A 222 0.89 -17.26 -20.58
CA LEU A 222 1.43 -15.91 -20.45
C LEU A 222 0.37 -14.86 -20.79
N SER A 223 -0.05 -14.15 -19.77
CA SER A 223 -1.09 -13.12 -19.85
C SER A 223 -0.80 -12.01 -18.82
N PRO A 224 -1.41 -10.82 -18.97
CA PRO A 224 -1.34 -9.79 -17.95
C PRO A 224 -1.80 -10.27 -16.56
N ALA A 225 -2.80 -11.15 -16.50
CA ALA A 225 -3.28 -11.72 -15.25
C ALA A 225 -2.24 -12.65 -14.59
N MET A 226 -1.56 -13.47 -15.39
CA MET A 226 -0.48 -14.33 -14.89
C MET A 226 0.69 -13.49 -14.37
N LEU A 227 1.14 -12.49 -15.12
CA LEU A 227 2.21 -11.58 -14.69
C LEU A 227 1.86 -10.85 -13.39
N ALA A 228 0.64 -10.33 -13.28
CA ALA A 228 0.18 -9.64 -12.09
C ALA A 228 0.17 -10.56 -10.86
N ARG A 229 -0.28 -11.81 -11.02
CA ARG A 229 -0.30 -12.82 -9.96
C ARG A 229 1.13 -13.17 -9.50
N GLU A 230 2.04 -13.42 -10.42
CA GLU A 230 3.44 -13.77 -10.11
C GLU A 230 4.19 -12.62 -9.43
N LEU A 231 3.86 -11.37 -9.78
CA LEU A 231 4.44 -10.17 -9.19
C LEU A 231 3.68 -9.67 -7.94
N ASN A 232 2.65 -10.42 -7.52
CA ASN A 232 1.82 -10.10 -6.35
C ASN A 232 1.22 -8.69 -6.38
N VAL A 233 0.75 -8.28 -7.56
CA VAL A 233 0.06 -7.00 -7.78
C VAL A 233 -1.30 -7.21 -8.45
N SER A 234 -2.17 -6.18 -8.43
CA SER A 234 -3.39 -6.24 -9.21
C SER A 234 -3.11 -6.08 -10.72
N VAL A 235 -3.99 -6.66 -11.57
CA VAL A 235 -3.93 -6.45 -13.03
C VAL A 235 -4.01 -4.96 -13.38
N ARG A 236 -4.79 -4.20 -12.62
CA ARG A 236 -4.92 -2.74 -12.77
C ARG A 236 -3.60 -2.03 -12.50
N THR A 237 -2.90 -2.40 -11.40
CA THR A 237 -1.58 -1.86 -11.05
C THR A 237 -0.56 -2.13 -12.16
N LEU A 238 -0.53 -3.37 -12.69
CA LEU A 238 0.34 -3.72 -13.80
C LEU A 238 0.06 -2.88 -15.06
N HIS A 239 -1.21 -2.73 -15.44
CA HIS A 239 -1.60 -1.90 -16.59
C HIS A 239 -1.21 -0.43 -16.40
N ARG A 240 -1.38 0.14 -15.20
CA ARG A 240 -0.98 1.53 -14.90
C ARG A 240 0.53 1.71 -14.98
N ALA A 241 1.31 0.75 -14.47
CA ALA A 241 2.78 0.80 -14.56
C ALA A 241 3.26 0.82 -16.02
N PHE A 242 2.69 -0.04 -16.88
CA PHE A 242 3.02 -0.03 -18.30
C PHE A 242 2.55 1.25 -19.00
N ALA A 243 1.35 1.76 -18.68
CA ALA A 243 0.84 3.02 -19.23
C ALA A 243 1.74 4.22 -18.86
N ALA A 244 2.27 4.26 -17.63
CA ALA A 244 3.24 5.27 -17.20
C ALA A 244 4.55 5.21 -18.01
N ALA A 245 4.92 4.03 -18.54
CA ALA A 245 6.04 3.85 -19.45
C ALA A 245 5.66 4.07 -20.94
N GLY A 246 4.42 4.50 -21.22
CA GLY A 246 3.94 4.71 -22.59
C GLY A 246 3.65 3.42 -23.37
N GLU A 247 3.50 2.29 -22.69
CA GLU A 247 3.35 0.97 -23.28
C GLU A 247 2.06 0.25 -22.80
N GLN A 248 1.73 -0.85 -23.47
CA GLN A 248 0.67 -1.77 -23.04
C GLN A 248 1.25 -3.18 -22.89
N VAL A 249 0.93 -3.86 -21.79
CA VAL A 249 1.42 -5.22 -21.48
C VAL A 249 1.21 -6.19 -22.62
N SER A 250 -0.02 -6.29 -23.14
CA SER A 250 -0.35 -7.22 -24.24
C SER A 250 0.36 -6.87 -25.56
N THR A 251 0.60 -5.60 -25.81
CA THR A 251 1.34 -5.13 -26.98
C THR A 251 2.83 -5.49 -26.83
N TYR A 252 3.41 -5.31 -25.65
CA TYR A 252 4.77 -5.73 -25.34
C TYR A 252 4.97 -7.22 -25.59
N ILE A 253 4.15 -8.08 -24.99
CA ILE A 253 4.21 -9.54 -25.17
C ILE A 253 4.15 -9.90 -26.65
N ARG A 254 3.20 -9.33 -27.39
CA ARG A 254 3.03 -9.59 -28.83
C ARG A 254 4.25 -9.16 -29.64
N HIS A 255 4.82 -7.99 -29.38
CA HIS A 255 6.02 -7.51 -30.06
C HIS A 255 7.22 -8.40 -29.78
N ARG A 256 7.42 -8.81 -28.52
CA ARG A 256 8.49 -9.72 -28.16
C ARG A 256 8.37 -11.07 -28.85
N ARG A 257 7.17 -11.65 -28.89
CA ARG A 257 6.87 -12.89 -29.67
C ARG A 257 7.20 -12.75 -31.15
N LEU A 258 6.86 -11.60 -31.75
CA LEU A 258 7.20 -11.31 -33.15
C LEU A 258 8.72 -11.19 -33.37
N HIS A 259 9.44 -10.59 -32.41
CA HIS A 259 10.91 -10.51 -32.47
C HIS A 259 11.56 -11.88 -32.41
N GLU A 260 11.14 -12.74 -31.49
CA GLU A 260 11.67 -14.11 -31.38
C GLU A 260 11.32 -14.94 -32.61
N ALA A 261 10.10 -14.82 -33.13
CA ALA A 261 9.70 -15.47 -34.38
C ALA A 261 10.57 -15.02 -35.57
N ARG A 262 10.94 -13.74 -35.63
CA ARG A 262 11.83 -13.19 -36.66
C ARG A 262 13.23 -13.83 -36.58
N LEU A 263 13.76 -14.00 -35.38
CA LEU A 263 15.05 -14.68 -35.19
C LEU A 263 14.99 -16.15 -35.60
N ALA A 264 13.89 -16.85 -35.26
CA ALA A 264 13.69 -18.25 -35.67
C ALA A 264 13.58 -18.45 -37.17
N LEU A 265 13.02 -17.47 -37.93
CA LEU A 265 12.90 -17.53 -39.39
C LEU A 265 14.27 -17.60 -40.10
N VAL A 266 15.32 -17.08 -39.49
CA VAL A 266 16.68 -17.00 -40.08
C VAL A 266 17.68 -17.90 -39.40
N ALA A 267 17.24 -18.69 -38.40
CA ALA A 267 18.08 -19.63 -37.67
C ALA A 267 18.56 -20.79 -38.61
N PRO A 268 19.82 -21.26 -38.44
CA PRO A 268 20.35 -22.36 -39.26
C PRO A 268 19.70 -23.73 -39.01
N SER A 269 19.19 -23.93 -37.82
CA SER A 269 18.63 -25.19 -37.32
C SER A 269 17.13 -25.29 -37.59
N GLY A 270 16.76 -25.97 -38.68
CA GLY A 270 15.38 -26.42 -38.96
C GLY A 270 14.41 -25.26 -39.22
N ARG A 271 13.97 -25.09 -40.48
CA ARG A 271 12.94 -24.11 -40.82
C ARG A 271 11.57 -24.61 -40.35
N LEU A 272 11.05 -24.05 -39.29
CA LEU A 272 9.65 -24.21 -38.94
C LEU A 272 8.76 -23.59 -40.04
N SER A 273 7.66 -24.21 -40.34
CA SER A 273 6.61 -23.62 -41.18
C SER A 273 6.01 -22.40 -40.53
N ILE A 274 5.38 -21.53 -41.30
CA ILE A 274 4.68 -20.34 -40.78
C ILE A 274 3.61 -20.73 -39.74
N SER A 275 2.92 -21.87 -39.95
CA SER A 275 1.93 -22.38 -39.02
C SER A 275 2.54 -22.87 -37.71
N GLU A 276 3.68 -23.58 -37.78
CA GLU A 276 4.40 -24.03 -36.59
C GLU A 276 4.98 -22.85 -35.79
N LEU A 277 5.50 -21.82 -36.46
CA LEU A 277 5.95 -20.60 -35.81
C LEU A 277 4.81 -19.84 -35.14
N ALA A 278 3.66 -19.75 -35.82
CA ALA A 278 2.46 -19.12 -35.26
C ALA A 278 2.01 -19.85 -33.99
N ALA A 279 1.93 -21.18 -34.03
CA ALA A 279 1.56 -21.99 -32.89
C ALA A 279 2.58 -21.87 -31.73
N HIS A 280 3.87 -21.97 -32.02
CA HIS A 280 4.94 -21.87 -31.02
C HIS A 280 4.90 -20.52 -30.27
N TRP A 281 4.69 -19.42 -30.98
CA TRP A 281 4.63 -18.08 -30.41
C TRP A 281 3.23 -17.62 -30.02
N GLN A 282 2.29 -18.56 -29.88
CA GLN A 282 0.94 -18.31 -29.36
C GLN A 282 0.11 -17.30 -30.18
N PHE A 283 0.24 -17.35 -31.51
CA PHE A 283 -0.68 -16.67 -32.43
C PHE A 283 -1.83 -17.60 -32.78
N ALA A 284 -3.02 -17.05 -32.97
CA ALA A 284 -4.23 -17.86 -33.23
C ALA A 284 -4.09 -18.78 -34.47
N ASP A 285 -3.47 -18.28 -35.53
CA ASP A 285 -3.18 -19.02 -36.76
C ASP A 285 -2.05 -18.34 -37.57
N GLY A 286 -1.59 -19.00 -38.63
CA GLY A 286 -0.55 -18.48 -39.53
C GLY A 286 -0.96 -17.21 -40.29
N SER A 287 -2.24 -16.99 -40.54
CA SER A 287 -2.75 -15.78 -41.21
C SER A 287 -2.70 -14.59 -40.24
N HIS A 288 -3.12 -14.79 -38.99
CA HIS A 288 -3.02 -13.79 -37.93
C HIS A 288 -1.56 -13.40 -37.67
N PHE A 289 -0.69 -14.40 -37.56
CA PHE A 289 0.76 -14.18 -37.43
C PHE A 289 1.33 -13.37 -38.59
N THR A 290 1.03 -13.75 -39.84
CA THR A 290 1.52 -13.07 -41.04
C THR A 290 1.09 -11.60 -41.08
N ARG A 291 -0.17 -11.31 -40.78
CA ARG A 291 -0.67 -9.94 -40.70
C ARG A 291 0.01 -9.11 -39.58
N ALA A 292 0.17 -9.71 -38.39
CA ALA A 292 0.82 -9.06 -37.27
C ALA A 292 2.30 -8.78 -37.57
N PHE A 293 3.01 -9.75 -38.16
CA PHE A 293 4.41 -9.63 -38.58
C PHE A 293 4.59 -8.53 -39.64
N LYS A 294 3.76 -8.54 -40.70
CA LYS A 294 3.80 -7.49 -41.74
C LYS A 294 3.50 -6.10 -41.17
N LYS A 295 2.53 -6.00 -40.26
CA LYS A 295 2.22 -4.72 -39.59
C LYS A 295 3.40 -4.21 -38.77
N HIS A 296 4.17 -5.08 -38.13
CA HIS A 296 5.26 -4.71 -37.24
C HIS A 296 6.59 -4.47 -37.96
N PHE A 297 6.90 -5.30 -38.98
CA PHE A 297 8.20 -5.26 -39.69
C PHE A 297 8.11 -4.75 -41.14
N GLY A 298 6.93 -4.39 -41.63
CA GLY A 298 6.72 -3.85 -42.99
C GLY A 298 6.67 -4.91 -44.10
N GLN A 299 7.07 -6.16 -43.83
CA GLN A 299 7.14 -7.26 -44.79
C GLN A 299 6.58 -8.56 -44.19
N THR A 300 6.16 -9.50 -45.03
CA THR A 300 5.69 -10.81 -44.57
C THR A 300 6.84 -11.67 -44.03
N PRO A 301 6.56 -12.70 -43.20
CA PRO A 301 7.59 -13.62 -42.71
C PRO A 301 8.37 -14.30 -43.86
N THR A 302 7.68 -14.67 -44.95
CA THR A 302 8.27 -15.32 -46.10
C THR A 302 9.18 -14.37 -46.93
N GLU A 303 8.77 -13.11 -47.09
CA GLU A 303 9.60 -12.08 -47.71
C GLU A 303 10.85 -11.80 -46.90
N TYR A 304 10.71 -11.69 -45.58
CA TYR A 304 11.82 -11.48 -44.66
C TYR A 304 12.84 -12.63 -44.70
N ALA A 305 12.37 -13.88 -44.63
CA ALA A 305 13.25 -15.05 -44.70
C ALA A 305 14.01 -15.14 -46.04
N ARG A 306 13.36 -14.77 -47.14
CA ARG A 306 13.95 -14.75 -48.47
C ARG A 306 15.02 -13.65 -48.63
N SER A 307 14.70 -12.43 -48.23
CA SER A 307 15.61 -11.27 -48.33
C SER A 307 16.87 -11.51 -47.48
N THR A 308 16.72 -12.06 -46.26
CA THR A 308 17.85 -12.35 -45.37
C THR A 308 18.73 -13.50 -45.92
N ALA A 309 18.12 -14.53 -46.53
CA ALA A 309 18.85 -15.62 -47.18
C ALA A 309 19.65 -15.14 -48.40
N ALA A 310 19.09 -14.20 -49.18
CA ALA A 310 19.78 -13.57 -50.31
C ALA A 310 21.00 -12.73 -49.86
N ALA A 311 20.79 -11.92 -48.79
CA ALA A 311 21.88 -11.11 -48.19
C ALA A 311 23.06 -11.96 -47.67
N LYS A 312 22.78 -13.13 -47.08
CA LYS A 312 23.80 -14.07 -46.61
C LYS A 312 24.58 -14.80 -47.73
N ARG A 313 24.01 -14.86 -48.96
CA ARG A 313 24.61 -15.48 -50.11
C ARG A 313 25.49 -14.54 -50.97
N SER A 314 25.49 -13.26 -50.65
CA SER A 314 26.33 -12.25 -51.30
C SER A 314 27.39 -11.71 -50.33
N PRO A 315 28.36 -12.53 -49.84
CA PRO A 315 29.54 -11.99 -49.19
C PRO A 315 30.55 -11.66 -50.30
N ASP A 316 31.10 -10.45 -50.29
CA ASP A 316 32.23 -9.97 -51.10
C ASP A 316 32.10 -10.03 -52.63
N ARG A 317 31.48 -9.01 -53.21
CA ARG A 317 31.97 -8.44 -54.46
C ARG A 317 32.40 -7.00 -54.19
N HIS A 318 33.58 -6.84 -53.64
CA HIS A 318 34.34 -5.62 -53.83
C HIS A 318 35.47 -5.91 -54.76
N PRO A 319 35.65 -5.09 -55.83
CA PRO A 319 36.76 -5.17 -56.75
C PRO A 319 38.08 -4.74 -56.11
#